data_8a30d0343c31d139e8dee2bf6f14805a
#
_entry.id   8a30d0343c31d139e8dee2bf6f14805a
#
_cell.length_a   1.000
_cell.length_b   1.000
_cell.length_c   1.000
_cell.angle_alpha   90.00
_cell.angle_beta   90.00
_cell.angle_gamma   90.00
#
_symmetry.space_group_name_H-M   'P 1'
#
loop_
_entity.id
_entity.type
_entity.pdbx_description
1 polymer ?
#
loop_
_entity_poly.entity_id
_entity_poly.type
_entity_poly.pdbx_seq_one_letter_code
_entity_poly.pdbx_strand_id
1 'polypeptide(L)'
;MLVSLDISIVNVAFGSFVAEWPESRRTLTWIFSAYNIAYAAGLLTAGRLADAFGRKRAFLSGLMIFMVGSILCAVSPTAIFMVIARVIQAVGGAILTPASLALVLPEFAVEKRSAAIGIWGAVGGISAASGPMVGGFLVDTFGWHSVFLVNVPFCLLAFVVGLKLLRESRDETAPRTVDYFGALLVVLGVGLLTLMIVQSDEWGW
;
A
#
# COMPACT_ATOMS: atom_id res chain seq x y z
N MET A 1 4.59 -4.45 6.49
CA MET A 1 6.01 -4.26 6.13
C MET A 1 6.18 -3.61 4.76
N LEU A 2 5.90 -4.27 3.61
CA LEU A 2 6.11 -3.69 2.27
C LEU A 2 5.51 -2.29 2.10
N VAL A 3 4.23 -2.13 2.43
CA VAL A 3 3.51 -0.85 2.31
C VAL A 3 4.15 0.27 3.16
N SER A 4 4.49 -0.04 4.43
CA SER A 4 5.09 0.94 5.34
C SER A 4 6.49 1.37 4.88
N LEU A 5 7.27 0.41 4.38
CA LEU A 5 8.60 0.67 3.82
C LEU A 5 8.48 1.53 2.56
N ASP A 6 7.59 1.18 1.63
CA ASP A 6 7.37 1.91 0.37
C ASP A 6 7.00 3.38 0.62
N ILE A 7 6.02 3.64 1.51
CA ILE A 7 5.62 5.00 1.86
C ILE A 7 6.83 5.81 2.36
N SER A 8 7.68 5.20 3.19
CA SER A 8 8.80 5.90 3.80
C SER A 8 9.97 6.10 2.83
N ILE A 9 10.31 5.11 2.01
CA ILE A 9 11.40 5.20 1.02
C ILE A 9 11.10 6.26 -0.04
N VAL A 10 9.87 6.29 -0.56
CA VAL A 10 9.49 7.21 -1.64
C VAL A 10 9.60 8.67 -1.23
N ASN A 11 9.40 9.00 0.07
CA ASN A 11 9.62 10.36 0.57
C ASN A 11 11.06 10.84 0.35
N VAL A 12 12.05 9.96 0.46
CA VAL A 12 13.47 10.31 0.24
C VAL A 12 13.75 10.64 -1.23
N ALA A 13 13.05 9.96 -2.15
CA ALA A 13 13.23 10.18 -3.59
C ALA A 13 12.62 11.49 -4.12
N PHE A 14 11.92 12.27 -3.28
CA PHE A 14 11.25 13.49 -3.72
C PHE A 14 12.19 14.50 -4.39
N GLY A 15 13.39 14.68 -3.86
CA GLY A 15 14.40 15.56 -4.46
C GLY A 15 14.77 15.13 -5.89
N SER A 16 14.87 13.83 -6.12
CA SER A 16 15.16 13.28 -7.46
C SER A 16 13.99 13.48 -8.42
N PHE A 17 12.73 13.37 -7.93
CA PHE A 17 11.54 13.66 -8.77
C PHE A 17 11.49 15.12 -9.20
N VAL A 18 11.86 16.05 -8.32
CA VAL A 18 11.94 17.49 -8.64
C VAL A 18 13.02 17.76 -9.69
N ALA A 19 14.14 17.04 -9.62
CA ALA A 19 15.21 17.16 -10.63
C ALA A 19 14.81 16.56 -11.98
N GLU A 20 14.07 15.45 -11.99
CA GLU A 20 13.61 14.75 -13.20
C GLU A 20 12.51 15.53 -13.93
N TRP A 21 11.54 16.10 -13.16
CA TRP A 21 10.37 16.82 -13.72
C TRP A 21 10.21 18.21 -13.09
N PRO A 22 11.12 19.17 -13.36
CA PRO A 22 11.19 20.46 -12.67
C PRO A 22 9.94 21.35 -12.88
N GLU A 23 9.27 21.25 -14.03
CA GLU A 23 8.06 21.99 -14.34
C GLU A 23 6.80 21.46 -13.68
N SER A 24 6.86 20.32 -13.04
CA SER A 24 5.69 19.58 -12.52
C SER A 24 5.56 19.64 -10.99
N ARG A 25 6.15 20.62 -10.30
CA ARG A 25 6.20 20.66 -8.81
C ARG A 25 4.86 20.39 -8.15
N ARG A 26 3.78 21.00 -8.65
CA ARG A 26 2.43 20.81 -8.12
C ARG A 26 1.94 19.36 -8.33
N THR A 27 2.28 18.76 -9.45
CA THR A 27 1.93 17.36 -9.74
C THR A 27 2.73 16.39 -8.87
N LEU A 28 3.95 16.75 -8.48
CA LEU A 28 4.82 15.88 -7.68
C LEU A 28 4.27 15.64 -6.26
N THR A 29 3.59 16.62 -5.66
CA THR A 29 2.93 16.43 -4.36
C THR A 29 1.84 15.37 -4.42
N TRP A 30 1.18 15.24 -5.59
CA TRP A 30 0.16 14.22 -5.81
C TRP A 30 0.70 12.78 -5.84
N ILE A 31 2.00 12.57 -6.06
CA ILE A 31 2.64 11.24 -5.95
C ILE A 31 2.40 10.64 -4.55
N PHE A 32 2.43 11.47 -3.51
CA PHE A 32 2.18 11.07 -2.13
C PHE A 32 0.70 11.13 -1.78
N SER A 33 0.05 12.25 -2.11
CA SER A 33 -1.35 12.51 -1.76
C SER A 33 -2.29 11.50 -2.39
N ALA A 34 -2.17 11.23 -3.69
CA ALA A 34 -3.01 10.28 -4.40
C ALA A 34 -2.83 8.85 -3.86
N TYR A 35 -1.60 8.46 -3.52
CA TYR A 35 -1.34 7.19 -2.86
C TYR A 35 -2.06 7.09 -1.52
N ASN A 36 -1.87 8.08 -0.63
CA ASN A 36 -2.46 8.08 0.71
C ASN A 36 -3.98 8.09 0.66
N ILE A 37 -4.58 8.88 -0.23
CA ILE A 37 -6.04 8.95 -0.43
C ILE A 37 -6.57 7.59 -0.91
N ALA A 38 -5.98 7.02 -1.96
CA ALA A 38 -6.42 5.73 -2.52
C ALA A 38 -6.22 4.59 -1.51
N TYR A 39 -5.10 4.59 -0.78
CA TYR A 39 -4.81 3.61 0.25
C TYR A 39 -5.82 3.68 1.39
N ALA A 40 -6.05 4.87 1.98
CA ALA A 40 -6.97 5.06 3.09
C ALA A 40 -8.41 4.72 2.69
N ALA A 41 -8.86 5.19 1.53
CA ALA A 41 -10.18 4.92 0.99
C ALA A 41 -10.42 3.42 0.74
N GLY A 42 -9.38 2.71 0.27
CA GLY A 42 -9.47 1.28 -0.04
C GLY A 42 -9.45 0.35 1.15
N LEU A 43 -8.85 0.75 2.30
CA LEU A 43 -8.57 -0.13 3.44
C LEU A 43 -9.82 -0.87 3.97
N LEU A 44 -10.90 -0.13 4.24
CA LEU A 44 -12.12 -0.70 4.83
C LEU A 44 -12.84 -1.64 3.85
N THR A 45 -12.93 -1.22 2.59
CA THR A 45 -13.57 -2.01 1.54
C THR A 45 -12.77 -3.27 1.23
N ALA A 46 -11.45 -3.16 1.15
CA ALA A 46 -10.57 -4.29 0.89
C ALA A 46 -10.60 -5.34 2.00
N GLY A 47 -10.72 -4.93 3.28
CA GLY A 47 -10.89 -5.85 4.39
C GLY A 47 -12.16 -6.71 4.25
N ARG A 48 -13.29 -6.08 3.95
CA ARG A 48 -14.56 -6.78 3.72
C ARG A 48 -14.50 -7.72 2.51
N LEU A 49 -13.87 -7.29 1.41
CA LEU A 49 -13.67 -8.12 0.23
C LEU A 49 -12.79 -9.33 0.53
N ALA A 50 -11.73 -9.16 1.33
CA ALA A 50 -10.86 -10.26 1.74
C ALA A 50 -11.61 -11.32 2.56
N ASP A 51 -12.48 -10.90 3.49
CA ASP A 51 -13.29 -11.80 4.29
C ASP A 51 -14.35 -12.54 3.45
N ALA A 52 -14.97 -11.86 2.47
CA ALA A 52 -16.00 -12.45 1.62
C ALA A 52 -15.44 -13.41 0.54
N PHE A 53 -14.37 -13.01 -0.15
CA PHE A 53 -13.82 -13.74 -1.31
C PHE A 53 -12.68 -14.68 -0.98
N GLY A 54 -12.07 -14.55 0.19
CA GLY A 54 -10.97 -15.35 0.68
C GLY A 54 -9.70 -14.54 0.93
N ARG A 55 -9.15 -14.72 2.11
CA ARG A 55 -8.01 -13.93 2.62
C ARG A 55 -6.70 -14.20 1.86
N LYS A 56 -6.43 -15.49 1.53
CA LYS A 56 -5.26 -15.84 0.72
C LYS A 56 -5.35 -15.25 -0.68
N ARG A 57 -6.50 -15.37 -1.35
CA ARG A 57 -6.71 -14.80 -2.68
C ARG A 57 -6.56 -13.29 -2.68
N ALA A 58 -7.15 -12.61 -1.69
CA ALA A 58 -7.01 -11.18 -1.51
C ALA A 58 -5.55 -10.78 -1.31
N PHE A 59 -4.81 -11.49 -0.44
CA PHE A 59 -3.40 -11.23 -0.20
C PHE A 59 -2.55 -11.39 -1.47
N LEU A 60 -2.73 -12.47 -2.20
CA LEU A 60 -1.96 -12.73 -3.43
C LEU A 60 -2.31 -11.74 -4.55
N SER A 61 -3.60 -11.39 -4.72
CA SER A 61 -3.99 -10.37 -5.69
C SER A 61 -3.46 -8.98 -5.31
N GLY A 62 -3.49 -8.63 -4.02
CA GLY A 62 -2.89 -7.40 -3.50
C GLY A 62 -1.38 -7.32 -3.77
N LEU A 63 -0.63 -8.43 -3.57
CA LEU A 63 0.80 -8.51 -3.92
C LEU A 63 1.03 -8.25 -5.41
N MET A 64 0.23 -8.87 -6.29
CA MET A 64 0.36 -8.68 -7.74
C MET A 64 0.07 -7.25 -8.15
N ILE A 65 -1.02 -6.66 -7.66
CA ILE A 65 -1.39 -5.27 -7.98
C ILE A 65 -0.30 -4.31 -7.46
N PHE A 66 0.18 -4.52 -6.22
CA PHE A 66 1.24 -3.70 -5.62
C PHE A 66 2.54 -3.81 -6.41
N MET A 67 2.94 -5.02 -6.82
CA MET A 67 4.13 -5.28 -7.62
C MET A 67 4.03 -4.62 -9.00
N VAL A 68 2.90 -4.79 -9.70
CA VAL A 68 2.66 -4.14 -11.00
C VAL A 68 2.71 -2.62 -10.85
N GLY A 69 2.03 -2.06 -9.83
CA GLY A 69 2.11 -0.64 -9.51
C GLY A 69 3.55 -0.17 -9.27
N SER A 70 4.35 -0.93 -8.53
CA SER A 70 5.77 -0.63 -8.30
C SER A 70 6.59 -0.61 -9.59
N ILE A 71 6.38 -1.59 -10.48
CA ILE A 71 7.05 -1.62 -11.79
C ILE A 71 6.65 -0.40 -12.63
N LEU A 72 5.35 -0.07 -12.68
CA LEU A 72 4.86 1.09 -13.41
C LEU A 72 5.44 2.40 -12.85
N CYS A 73 5.56 2.53 -11.51
CA CYS A 73 6.24 3.66 -10.90
C CYS A 73 7.71 3.75 -11.35
N ALA A 74 8.42 2.63 -11.34
CA ALA A 74 9.83 2.59 -11.71
C ALA A 74 10.10 2.98 -13.18
N VAL A 75 9.15 2.72 -14.10
CA VAL A 75 9.30 3.05 -15.53
C VAL A 75 8.54 4.31 -15.93
N SER A 76 8.13 5.14 -14.99
CA SER A 76 7.30 6.33 -15.24
C SER A 76 8.02 7.36 -16.10
N PRO A 77 7.49 7.70 -17.29
CA PRO A 77 8.09 8.70 -18.17
C PRO A 77 7.68 10.13 -17.79
N THR A 78 6.62 10.32 -16.99
CA THR A 78 6.09 11.63 -16.60
C THR A 78 5.57 11.62 -15.17
N ALA A 79 5.51 12.78 -14.52
CA ALA A 79 4.95 12.94 -13.17
C ALA A 79 3.48 12.47 -13.08
N ILE A 80 2.66 12.74 -14.10
CA ILE A 80 1.25 12.31 -14.14
C ILE A 80 1.16 10.78 -14.23
N PHE A 81 1.99 10.14 -15.06
CA PHE A 81 2.02 8.68 -15.13
C PHE A 81 2.41 8.07 -13.77
N MET A 82 3.40 8.68 -13.09
CA MET A 82 3.80 8.29 -11.75
C MET A 82 2.62 8.36 -10.76
N VAL A 83 1.84 9.45 -10.76
CA VAL A 83 0.65 9.58 -9.91
C VAL A 83 -0.34 8.45 -10.16
N ILE A 84 -0.65 8.14 -11.42
CA ILE A 84 -1.56 7.04 -11.77
C ILE A 84 -1.00 5.70 -11.29
N ALA A 85 0.28 5.44 -11.54
CA ALA A 85 0.95 4.22 -11.08
C ALA A 85 0.92 4.08 -9.55
N ARG A 86 1.07 5.19 -8.81
CA ARG A 86 0.95 5.25 -7.35
C ARG A 86 -0.46 4.92 -6.86
N VAL A 87 -1.51 5.35 -7.57
CA VAL A 87 -2.89 4.94 -7.24
C VAL A 87 -3.07 3.43 -7.40
N ILE A 88 -2.57 2.85 -8.49
CA ILE A 88 -2.62 1.39 -8.70
C ILE A 88 -1.89 0.66 -7.57
N GLN A 89 -0.70 1.11 -7.23
CA GLN A 89 0.10 0.55 -6.15
C GLN A 89 -0.61 0.66 -4.79
N ALA A 90 -1.25 1.80 -4.51
CA ALA A 90 -2.03 2.05 -3.29
C ALA A 90 -3.21 1.09 -3.14
N VAL A 91 -3.92 0.78 -4.23
CA VAL A 91 -5.00 -0.24 -4.23
C VAL A 91 -4.45 -1.61 -3.81
N GLY A 92 -3.29 -2.01 -4.35
CA GLY A 92 -2.61 -3.24 -3.93
C GLY A 92 -2.27 -3.22 -2.43
N GLY A 93 -1.70 -2.12 -1.94
CA GLY A 93 -1.35 -1.92 -0.54
C GLY A 93 -2.57 -1.97 0.39
N ALA A 94 -3.69 -1.34 -0.03
CA ALA A 94 -4.94 -1.34 0.72
C ALA A 94 -5.54 -2.75 0.89
N ILE A 95 -5.36 -3.62 -0.10
CA ILE A 95 -5.77 -5.03 -0.03
C ILE A 95 -4.81 -5.83 0.86
N LEU A 96 -3.50 -5.61 0.70
CA LEU A 96 -2.46 -6.34 1.43
C LEU A 96 -2.55 -6.19 2.94
N THR A 97 -2.80 -4.97 3.41
CA THR A 97 -2.72 -4.64 4.83
C THR A 97 -3.74 -5.40 5.67
N PRO A 98 -5.06 -5.32 5.43
CA PRO A 98 -6.04 -6.08 6.20
C PRO A 98 -5.93 -7.59 5.93
N ALA A 99 -5.68 -8.01 4.68
CA ALA A 99 -5.56 -9.42 4.34
C ALA A 99 -4.39 -10.09 5.06
N SER A 100 -3.25 -9.40 5.22
CA SER A 100 -2.10 -9.93 5.95
C SER A 100 -2.40 -10.15 7.43
N LEU A 101 -3.09 -9.22 8.08
CA LEU A 101 -3.48 -9.35 9.48
C LEU A 101 -4.52 -10.46 9.66
N ALA A 102 -5.53 -10.52 8.76
CA ALA A 102 -6.57 -11.53 8.79
C ALA A 102 -6.04 -12.96 8.55
N LEU A 103 -4.93 -13.12 7.83
CA LEU A 103 -4.26 -14.41 7.67
C LEU A 103 -3.44 -14.81 8.89
N VAL A 104 -2.83 -13.86 9.57
CA VAL A 104 -1.96 -14.12 10.73
C VAL A 104 -2.76 -14.43 11.99
N LEU A 105 -3.82 -13.69 12.28
CA LEU A 105 -4.55 -13.81 13.54
C LEU A 105 -5.12 -15.19 13.86
N PRO A 106 -5.69 -15.95 12.91
CA PRO A 106 -6.22 -17.29 13.19
C PRO A 106 -5.15 -18.34 13.57
N GLU A 107 -3.89 -18.10 13.23
CA GLU A 107 -2.77 -19.00 13.57
C GLU A 107 -2.36 -18.91 15.06
N PHE A 108 -2.91 -17.93 15.79
CA PHE A 108 -2.62 -17.70 17.20
C PHE A 108 -3.86 -17.98 18.08
N ALA A 109 -3.64 -18.62 19.22
CA ALA A 109 -4.65 -18.75 20.26
C ALA A 109 -5.17 -17.36 20.68
N VAL A 110 -6.42 -17.26 21.11
CA VAL A 110 -7.12 -15.99 21.41
C VAL A 110 -6.31 -15.11 22.37
N GLU A 111 -5.71 -15.73 23.39
CA GLU A 111 -4.91 -15.08 24.45
C GLU A 111 -3.62 -14.45 23.90
N LYS A 112 -3.11 -14.95 22.76
CA LYS A 112 -1.87 -14.50 22.12
C LYS A 112 -2.10 -13.53 20.97
N ARG A 113 -3.32 -13.26 20.57
CA ARG A 113 -3.65 -12.40 19.43
C ARG A 113 -3.20 -10.96 19.61
N SER A 114 -3.29 -10.41 20.82
CA SER A 114 -2.78 -9.06 21.12
C SER A 114 -1.27 -8.94 20.90
N ALA A 115 -0.52 -9.96 21.29
CA ALA A 115 0.92 -10.02 21.04
C ALA A 115 1.23 -10.16 19.55
N ALA A 116 0.46 -10.96 18.81
CA ALA A 116 0.62 -11.10 17.36
C ALA A 116 0.36 -9.78 16.62
N ILE A 117 -0.67 -9.01 17.02
CA ILE A 117 -0.96 -7.67 16.49
C ILE A 117 0.20 -6.72 16.83
N GLY A 118 0.72 -6.78 18.07
CA GLY A 118 1.86 -5.97 18.50
C GLY A 118 3.11 -6.23 17.66
N ILE A 119 3.44 -7.49 17.39
CA ILE A 119 4.57 -7.87 16.53
C ILE A 119 4.33 -7.42 15.08
N TRP A 120 3.14 -7.62 14.54
CA TRP A 120 2.78 -7.18 13.21
C TRP A 120 2.93 -5.65 13.07
N GLY A 121 2.46 -4.88 14.06
CA GLY A 121 2.62 -3.44 14.11
C GLY A 121 4.08 -3.00 14.27
N ALA A 122 4.87 -3.68 15.13
CA ALA A 122 6.28 -3.40 15.33
C ALA A 122 7.10 -3.61 14.04
N VAL A 123 6.82 -4.71 13.29
CA VAL A 123 7.44 -4.94 11.98
C VAL A 123 7.09 -3.83 10.99
N GLY A 124 5.84 -3.33 11.00
CA GLY A 124 5.43 -2.18 10.21
C GLY A 124 6.19 -0.90 10.58
N GLY A 125 6.31 -0.63 11.88
CA GLY A 125 7.03 0.54 12.42
C GLY A 125 8.52 0.50 12.12
N ILE A 126 9.18 -0.64 12.32
CA ILE A 126 10.61 -0.81 11.99
C ILE A 126 10.82 -0.61 10.48
N SER A 127 9.93 -1.14 9.65
CA SER A 127 10.00 -0.96 8.19
C SER A 127 9.86 0.51 7.80
N ALA A 128 8.95 1.26 8.42
CA ALA A 128 8.81 2.69 8.19
C ALA A 128 10.05 3.47 8.65
N ALA A 129 10.58 3.14 9.84
CA ALA A 129 11.76 3.80 10.39
C ALA A 129 13.05 3.54 9.59
N SER A 130 13.17 2.35 8.98
CA SER A 130 14.31 2.01 8.11
C SER A 130 14.27 2.68 6.73
N GLY A 131 13.09 3.19 6.32
CA GLY A 131 12.86 3.77 5.01
C GLY A 131 13.86 4.86 4.60
N PRO A 132 14.12 5.88 5.43
CA PRO A 132 15.05 6.94 5.08
C PRO A 132 16.47 6.44 4.81
N MET A 133 16.96 5.48 5.60
CA MET A 133 18.30 4.91 5.43
C MET A 133 18.37 4.05 4.15
N VAL A 134 17.40 3.16 3.97
CA VAL A 134 17.33 2.29 2.79
C VAL A 134 17.07 3.12 1.53
N GLY A 135 16.16 4.10 1.61
CA GLY A 135 15.81 4.98 0.50
C GLY A 135 16.98 5.85 0.07
N GLY A 136 17.70 6.47 1.02
CA GLY A 136 18.90 7.26 0.72
C GLY A 136 19.95 6.43 -0.01
N PHE A 137 20.29 5.26 0.54
CA PHE A 137 21.24 4.35 -0.10
C PHE A 137 20.82 3.95 -1.52
N LEU A 138 19.53 3.61 -1.72
CA LEU A 138 19.02 3.22 -3.03
C LEU A 138 19.07 4.37 -4.03
N VAL A 139 18.62 5.56 -3.63
CA VAL A 139 18.60 6.75 -4.50
C VAL A 139 20.01 7.16 -4.88
N ASP A 140 20.94 7.21 -3.92
CA ASP A 140 22.32 7.66 -4.15
C ASP A 140 23.11 6.67 -5.03
N THR A 141 22.82 5.36 -4.92
CA THR A 141 23.60 4.33 -5.60
C THR A 141 22.99 3.94 -6.96
N PHE A 142 21.67 3.83 -7.04
CA PHE A 142 20.96 3.24 -8.20
C PHE A 142 19.92 4.19 -8.81
N GLY A 143 19.77 5.40 -8.27
CA GLY A 143 18.78 6.36 -8.70
C GLY A 143 17.36 6.05 -8.15
N TRP A 144 16.45 7.01 -8.34
CA TRP A 144 15.09 6.97 -7.77
C TRP A 144 14.23 5.79 -8.23
N HIS A 145 14.47 5.23 -9.41
CA HIS A 145 13.76 4.05 -9.92
C HIS A 145 13.88 2.85 -8.98
N SER A 146 15.04 2.73 -8.32
CA SER A 146 15.35 1.61 -7.42
C SER A 146 14.45 1.55 -6.19
N VAL A 147 13.91 2.68 -5.73
CA VAL A 147 13.01 2.72 -4.56
C VAL A 147 11.70 1.97 -4.81
N PHE A 148 11.31 1.87 -6.06
CA PHE A 148 10.15 1.07 -6.47
C PHE A 148 10.54 -0.35 -6.84
N LEU A 149 11.67 -0.53 -7.55
CA LEU A 149 12.13 -1.86 -7.96
C LEU A 149 12.47 -2.77 -6.79
N VAL A 150 12.89 -2.21 -5.65
CA VAL A 150 13.16 -2.99 -4.43
C VAL A 150 11.93 -3.75 -3.94
N ASN A 151 10.72 -3.26 -4.19
CA ASN A 151 9.49 -3.95 -3.83
C ASN A 151 9.28 -5.25 -4.63
N VAL A 152 9.77 -5.31 -5.86
CA VAL A 152 9.51 -6.44 -6.79
C VAL A 152 10.02 -7.78 -6.26
N PRO A 153 11.31 -7.93 -5.87
CA PRO A 153 11.80 -9.18 -5.32
C PRO A 153 11.10 -9.59 -4.03
N PHE A 154 10.76 -8.64 -3.16
CA PHE A 154 10.03 -8.95 -1.93
C PHE A 154 8.58 -9.39 -2.21
N CYS A 155 7.90 -8.75 -3.16
CA CYS A 155 6.56 -9.15 -3.58
C CYS A 155 6.58 -10.55 -4.21
N LEU A 156 7.56 -10.81 -5.09
CA LEU A 156 7.70 -12.11 -5.74
C LEU A 156 7.99 -13.22 -4.73
N LEU A 157 8.90 -12.98 -3.79
CA LEU A 157 9.19 -13.93 -2.71
C LEU A 157 7.93 -14.19 -1.86
N ALA A 158 7.26 -13.12 -1.42
CA ALA A 158 6.04 -13.24 -0.62
C ALA A 158 4.92 -13.94 -1.39
N PHE A 159 4.81 -13.74 -2.70
CA PHE A 159 3.85 -14.39 -3.57
C PHE A 159 4.12 -15.90 -3.67
N VAL A 160 5.36 -16.30 -3.97
CA VAL A 160 5.75 -17.71 -4.07
C VAL A 160 5.58 -18.44 -2.73
N VAL A 161 6.02 -17.82 -1.64
CA VAL A 161 5.87 -18.36 -0.29
C VAL A 161 4.39 -18.44 0.09
N GLY A 162 3.62 -17.41 -0.22
CA GLY A 162 2.18 -17.35 0.04
C GLY A 162 1.39 -18.40 -0.73
N LEU A 163 1.74 -18.67 -1.98
CA LEU A 163 1.14 -19.77 -2.76
C LEU A 163 1.30 -21.12 -2.07
N LYS A 164 2.50 -21.40 -1.52
CA LYS A 164 2.86 -22.70 -0.95
C LYS A 164 2.40 -22.87 0.50
N LEU A 165 2.53 -21.85 1.33
CA LEU A 165 2.33 -21.95 2.78
C LEU A 165 0.96 -21.49 3.26
N LEU A 166 0.36 -20.46 2.62
CA LEU A 166 -0.91 -19.94 3.08
C LEU A 166 -2.05 -20.90 2.74
N ARG A 167 -2.92 -21.11 3.72
CA ARG A 167 -4.19 -21.82 3.52
C ARG A 167 -5.30 -20.80 3.25
N GLU A 168 -6.22 -21.18 2.37
CA GLU A 168 -7.38 -20.32 2.13
C GLU A 168 -8.27 -20.32 3.37
N SER A 169 -8.65 -19.13 3.80
CA SER A 169 -9.59 -18.94 4.90
C SER A 169 -10.59 -17.86 4.53
N ARG A 170 -11.81 -18.01 5.02
CA ARG A 170 -12.90 -17.07 4.81
C ARG A 170 -13.61 -16.88 6.13
N ASP A 171 -14.31 -15.79 6.26
CA ASP A 171 -15.28 -15.63 7.33
C ASP A 171 -16.61 -16.23 6.86
N GLU A 172 -17.01 -17.37 7.43
CA GLU A 172 -18.26 -18.05 7.09
C GLU A 172 -19.51 -17.25 7.53
N THR A 173 -19.31 -16.31 8.44
CA THR A 173 -20.39 -15.42 8.95
C THR A 173 -20.51 -14.15 8.10
N ALA A 174 -19.52 -13.84 7.26
CA ALA A 174 -19.56 -12.66 6.40
C ALA A 174 -20.62 -12.80 5.32
N PRO A 175 -21.47 -11.77 5.09
CA PRO A 175 -22.43 -11.77 4.01
C PRO A 175 -21.72 -11.94 2.66
N ARG A 176 -22.17 -12.90 1.86
CA ARG A 176 -21.63 -13.10 0.49
C ARG A 176 -22.03 -12.01 -0.49
N THR A 177 -23.03 -11.21 -0.14
CA THR A 177 -23.47 -10.06 -0.94
C THR A 177 -22.61 -8.86 -0.60
N VAL A 178 -21.83 -8.40 -1.58
CA VAL A 178 -21.06 -7.17 -1.44
C VAL A 178 -22.00 -6.00 -1.67
N ASP A 179 -22.14 -5.15 -0.67
CA ASP A 179 -22.81 -3.85 -0.82
C ASP A 179 -21.87 -2.90 -1.59
N TYR A 180 -21.94 -2.96 -2.92
CA TYR A 180 -21.12 -2.11 -3.79
C TYR A 180 -21.45 -0.62 -3.61
N PHE A 181 -22.71 -0.28 -3.30
CA PHE A 181 -23.11 1.11 -3.09
C PHE A 181 -22.56 1.65 -1.77
N GLY A 182 -22.69 0.91 -0.67
CA GLY A 182 -22.08 1.25 0.59
C GLY A 182 -20.55 1.31 0.51
N ALA A 183 -19.92 0.37 -0.20
CA ALA A 183 -18.48 0.40 -0.47
C ALA A 183 -18.05 1.66 -1.21
N LEU A 184 -18.79 2.06 -2.25
CA LEU A 184 -18.53 3.32 -2.99
C LEU A 184 -18.65 4.54 -2.08
N LEU A 185 -19.70 4.62 -1.27
CA LEU A 185 -19.89 5.72 -0.32
C LEU A 185 -18.75 5.81 0.70
N VAL A 186 -18.27 4.68 1.22
CA VAL A 186 -17.12 4.63 2.13
C VAL A 186 -15.85 5.12 1.43
N VAL A 187 -15.57 4.63 0.23
CA VAL A 187 -14.41 5.06 -0.57
C VAL A 187 -14.46 6.55 -0.85
N LEU A 188 -15.61 7.08 -1.27
CA LEU A 188 -15.79 8.50 -1.54
C LEU A 188 -15.69 9.32 -0.23
N GLY A 189 -16.36 8.91 0.84
CA GLY A 189 -16.34 9.62 2.12
C GLY A 189 -14.94 9.70 2.73
N VAL A 190 -14.25 8.55 2.84
CA VAL A 190 -12.88 8.51 3.37
C VAL A 190 -11.91 9.21 2.42
N GLY A 191 -12.07 9.01 1.11
CA GLY A 191 -11.24 9.65 0.09
C GLY A 191 -11.36 11.18 0.14
N LEU A 192 -12.57 11.72 0.23
CA LEU A 192 -12.80 13.17 0.33
C LEU A 192 -12.29 13.75 1.64
N LEU A 193 -12.50 13.05 2.78
CA LEU A 193 -11.94 13.48 4.06
C LEU A 193 -10.41 13.51 4.04
N THR A 194 -9.80 12.47 3.48
CA THR A 194 -8.34 12.40 3.35
C THR A 194 -7.84 13.50 2.41
N LEU A 195 -8.54 13.72 1.29
CA LEU A 195 -8.23 14.81 0.36
C LEU A 195 -8.29 16.18 1.05
N MET A 196 -9.33 16.45 1.82
CA MET A 196 -9.46 17.71 2.58
C MET A 196 -8.29 17.93 3.54
N ILE A 197 -7.90 16.88 4.29
CA ILE A 197 -6.81 16.96 5.25
C ILE A 197 -5.46 17.16 4.53
N VAL A 198 -5.19 16.38 3.49
CA VAL A 198 -3.91 16.42 2.76
C VAL A 198 -3.73 17.71 2.00
N GLN A 199 -4.82 18.31 1.49
CA GLN A 199 -4.79 19.54 0.70
C GLN A 199 -5.13 20.80 1.51
N SER A 200 -5.32 20.69 2.83
CA SER A 200 -5.70 21.80 3.71
C SER A 200 -4.75 22.99 3.58
N ASP A 201 -3.45 22.75 3.54
CA ASP A 201 -2.42 23.79 3.42
C ASP A 201 -2.49 24.52 2.07
N GLU A 202 -2.78 23.82 0.96
CA GLU A 202 -2.91 24.43 -0.37
C GLU A 202 -4.21 25.26 -0.50
N TRP A 203 -5.26 24.85 0.21
CA TRP A 203 -6.57 25.52 0.20
C TRP A 203 -6.69 26.65 1.23
N GLY A 204 -5.66 26.80 2.10
CA GLY A 204 -5.58 27.91 3.07
C GLY A 204 -6.50 27.74 4.29
N TRP A 205 -6.66 26.52 4.77
CA TRP A 205 -7.48 26.19 5.95
C TRP A 205 -6.58 25.99 7.17
#